data_9754b1df1e1cb59b677ec21345fee9e8
#
_entry.id   9754b1df1e1cb59b677ec21345fee9e8
#
_cell.length_a   1.000
_cell.length_b   1.000
_cell.length_c   1.000
_cell.angle_alpha   90.00
_cell.angle_beta   90.00
_cell.angle_gamma   90.00
#
_symmetry.space_group_name_H-M   'P 1'
#
loop_
_entity.id
_entity.type
_entity.pdbx_description
1 polymer ?
#
loop_
_entity_poly.entity_id
_entity_poly.type
_entity_poly.pdbx_seq_one_letter_code
_entity_poly.pdbx_strand_id
1 'polypeptide(L)'
;GTGKTQTILNILANLVAVQKKSVAVVSGNNAAVQNVKDKLHKHGYGFMVASLGNRVNREKFFQNLPEYAVEGWQIDQSEVEMIDQIKMLSERLNQLLALVNRKAGLEQEIEAYRLEQRHFLFHHEEQNKEEMGRIFLRRQTAETVISFLADEYFAGERSYRFLQKAKLLLKYGFFDFKTWKENRLGLIVRLQTRYYELKINELEKERGDIQQELDKQSFDELL
;
A
#
# COMPACT_ATOMS: atom_id res chain seq x y z
N GLY A 1 -12.26 -0.89 19.79
CA GLY A 1 -11.64 -2.15 20.25
C GLY A 1 -10.24 -2.28 19.69
N THR A 2 -9.26 -2.60 20.53
CA THR A 2 -7.82 -2.58 20.19
C THR A 2 -7.34 -3.82 19.41
N GLY A 3 -8.21 -4.63 18.81
CA GLY A 3 -7.83 -5.87 18.09
C GLY A 3 -7.19 -6.98 18.93
N LYS A 4 -6.84 -6.72 20.20
CA LYS A 4 -6.10 -7.67 21.06
C LYS A 4 -6.74 -9.07 21.12
N THR A 5 -8.05 -9.15 21.31
CA THR A 5 -8.75 -10.44 21.39
C THR A 5 -8.71 -11.17 20.05
N GLN A 6 -8.78 -10.47 18.92
CA GLN A 6 -8.65 -11.06 17.59
C GLN A 6 -7.24 -11.65 17.37
N THR A 7 -6.21 -10.91 17.79
CA THR A 7 -4.83 -11.42 17.75
C THR A 7 -4.68 -12.70 18.58
N ILE A 8 -5.27 -12.75 19.77
CA ILE A 8 -5.26 -13.97 20.61
C ILE A 8 -5.94 -15.13 19.89
N LEU A 9 -7.11 -14.91 19.28
CA LEU A 9 -7.82 -15.95 18.53
C LEU A 9 -7.00 -16.47 17.34
N ASN A 10 -6.35 -15.58 16.59
CA ASN A 10 -5.48 -15.98 15.47
C ASN A 10 -4.27 -16.80 15.95
N ILE A 11 -3.66 -16.42 17.09
CA ILE A 11 -2.58 -17.21 17.70
C ILE A 11 -3.07 -18.60 18.13
N LEU A 12 -4.24 -18.68 18.77
CA LEU A 12 -4.85 -19.94 19.18
C LEU A 12 -5.13 -20.84 17.96
N ALA A 13 -5.75 -20.28 16.90
CA ALA A 13 -6.01 -21.01 15.67
C ALA A 13 -4.72 -21.60 15.06
N ASN A 14 -3.65 -20.79 14.99
CA ASN A 14 -2.36 -21.25 14.47
C ASN A 14 -1.75 -22.36 15.35
N LEU A 15 -1.73 -22.18 16.67
CA LEU A 15 -1.13 -23.16 17.58
C LEU A 15 -1.90 -24.48 17.62
N VAL A 16 -3.23 -24.41 17.62
CA VAL A 16 -4.09 -25.62 17.74
C VAL A 16 -4.27 -26.29 16.40
N ALA A 17 -4.71 -25.55 15.37
CA ALA A 17 -5.06 -26.16 14.08
C ALA A 17 -3.81 -26.51 13.25
N VAL A 18 -2.83 -25.61 13.15
CA VAL A 18 -1.64 -25.82 12.29
C VAL A 18 -0.55 -26.59 13.03
N GLN A 19 -0.23 -26.18 14.27
CA GLN A 19 0.87 -26.78 15.03
C GLN A 19 0.45 -27.96 15.91
N LYS A 20 -0.86 -28.29 15.98
CA LYS A 20 -1.43 -29.39 16.76
C LYS A 20 -1.05 -29.36 18.26
N LYS A 21 -0.93 -28.14 18.82
CA LYS A 21 -0.56 -27.94 20.23
C LYS A 21 -1.77 -27.75 21.11
N SER A 22 -1.72 -28.30 22.34
CA SER A 22 -2.62 -27.91 23.41
C SER A 22 -2.18 -26.57 23.99
N VAL A 23 -3.12 -25.64 24.19
CA VAL A 23 -2.81 -24.27 24.59
C VAL A 23 -3.60 -23.91 25.83
N ALA A 24 -2.96 -23.24 26.80
CA ALA A 24 -3.64 -22.66 27.96
C ALA A 24 -3.65 -21.12 27.83
N VAL A 25 -4.84 -20.54 27.97
CA VAL A 25 -5.02 -19.08 28.07
C VAL A 25 -5.14 -18.71 29.54
N VAL A 26 -4.17 -17.96 30.05
CA VAL A 26 -4.09 -17.56 31.45
C VAL A 26 -4.09 -16.05 31.57
N SER A 27 -4.87 -15.51 32.50
CA SER A 27 -4.90 -14.08 32.83
C SER A 27 -5.21 -13.87 34.31
N GLY A 28 -4.64 -12.82 34.91
CA GLY A 28 -5.04 -12.35 36.22
C GLY A 28 -6.45 -11.75 36.24
N ASN A 29 -7.05 -11.50 35.10
CA ASN A 29 -8.40 -10.98 34.95
C ASN A 29 -9.33 -12.05 34.33
N ASN A 30 -10.25 -12.54 35.11
CA ASN A 30 -11.23 -13.55 34.66
C ASN A 30 -12.11 -13.07 33.51
N ALA A 31 -12.44 -11.78 33.43
CA ALA A 31 -13.23 -11.23 32.32
C ALA A 31 -12.48 -11.29 30.98
N ALA A 32 -11.15 -11.19 30.98
CA ALA A 32 -10.35 -11.31 29.78
C ALA A 32 -10.38 -12.74 29.22
N VAL A 33 -10.25 -13.74 30.08
CA VAL A 33 -10.34 -15.16 29.70
C VAL A 33 -11.76 -15.50 29.23
N GLN A 34 -12.78 -14.99 29.94
CA GLN A 34 -14.18 -15.19 29.56
C GLN A 34 -14.47 -14.61 28.17
N ASN A 35 -13.97 -13.42 27.86
CA ASN A 35 -14.14 -12.81 26.52
C ASN A 35 -13.56 -13.68 25.39
N VAL A 36 -12.38 -14.28 25.60
CA VAL A 36 -11.80 -15.21 24.62
C VAL A 36 -12.69 -16.46 24.46
N LYS A 37 -13.14 -17.02 25.59
CA LYS A 37 -14.04 -18.17 25.60
C LYS A 37 -15.34 -17.88 24.85
N ASP A 38 -16.00 -16.75 25.15
CA ASP A 38 -17.28 -16.36 24.54
C ASP A 38 -17.14 -16.19 23.01
N LYS A 39 -16.02 -15.63 22.57
CA LYS A 39 -15.74 -15.51 21.14
C LYS A 39 -15.50 -16.87 20.48
N LEU A 40 -14.77 -17.78 21.11
CA LEU A 40 -14.61 -19.14 20.60
C LEU A 40 -15.96 -19.85 20.49
N HIS A 41 -16.83 -19.74 21.49
CA HIS A 41 -18.19 -20.26 21.43
C HIS A 41 -19.01 -19.64 20.30
N LYS A 42 -18.93 -18.31 20.13
CA LYS A 42 -19.64 -17.60 19.06
C LYS A 42 -19.23 -18.07 17.66
N HIS A 43 -17.96 -18.47 17.50
CA HIS A 43 -17.45 -18.99 16.24
C HIS A 43 -17.60 -20.52 16.11
N GLY A 44 -18.33 -21.19 16.99
CA GLY A 44 -18.58 -22.63 16.92
C GLY A 44 -17.46 -23.51 17.52
N TYR A 45 -16.40 -22.93 18.08
CA TYR A 45 -15.25 -23.66 18.64
C TYR A 45 -15.38 -23.96 20.15
N GLY A 46 -16.58 -23.84 20.70
CA GLY A 46 -16.83 -24.11 22.13
C GLY A 46 -16.45 -25.51 22.58
N PHE A 47 -16.58 -26.50 21.68
CA PHE A 47 -16.21 -27.88 21.94
C PHE A 47 -14.72 -28.10 22.22
N MET A 48 -13.85 -27.18 21.81
CA MET A 48 -12.41 -27.29 22.03
C MET A 48 -11.98 -26.61 23.35
N VAL A 49 -12.91 -26.01 24.13
CA VAL A 49 -12.59 -25.14 25.27
C VAL A 49 -12.91 -25.82 26.58
N ALA A 50 -11.89 -26.10 27.38
CA ALA A 50 -12.02 -26.56 28.76
C ALA A 50 -11.84 -25.40 29.76
N SER A 51 -12.84 -25.12 30.60
CA SER A 51 -12.77 -24.09 31.65
C SER A 51 -12.24 -24.69 32.95
N LEU A 52 -10.92 -24.69 33.13
CA LEU A 52 -10.24 -25.37 34.24
C LEU A 52 -9.66 -24.43 35.33
N GLY A 53 -9.85 -23.12 35.16
CA GLY A 53 -9.15 -22.08 35.91
C GLY A 53 -9.40 -22.05 37.43
N ASN A 54 -10.49 -22.63 37.94
CA ASN A 54 -10.72 -22.79 39.34
C ASN A 54 -11.39 -24.14 39.64
N ARG A 55 -11.41 -24.54 40.94
CA ARG A 55 -11.94 -25.83 41.34
C ARG A 55 -13.39 -26.04 40.93
N VAL A 56 -14.25 -25.04 41.14
CA VAL A 56 -15.69 -25.11 40.81
C VAL A 56 -15.90 -25.25 39.30
N ASN A 57 -15.20 -24.50 38.49
CA ASN A 57 -15.30 -24.61 37.03
C ASN A 57 -14.81 -25.96 36.53
N ARG A 58 -13.73 -26.50 37.12
CA ARG A 58 -13.17 -27.80 36.77
C ARG A 58 -14.15 -28.92 37.12
N GLU A 59 -14.73 -28.92 38.33
CA GLU A 59 -15.73 -29.92 38.75
C GLU A 59 -16.97 -29.84 37.86
N LYS A 60 -17.47 -28.66 37.54
CA LYS A 60 -18.58 -28.46 36.59
C LYS A 60 -18.25 -28.96 35.19
N PHE A 61 -17.04 -28.71 34.70
CA PHE A 61 -16.64 -29.16 33.37
C PHE A 61 -16.65 -30.70 33.26
N PHE A 62 -16.07 -31.39 34.23
CA PHE A 62 -16.02 -32.85 34.22
C PHE A 62 -17.38 -33.52 34.56
N GLN A 63 -18.26 -32.86 35.31
CA GLN A 63 -19.61 -33.34 35.59
C GLN A 63 -20.55 -33.19 34.38
N ASN A 64 -20.33 -32.15 33.58
CA ASN A 64 -21.19 -31.84 32.43
C ASN A 64 -20.37 -31.83 31.13
N LEU A 65 -19.60 -32.91 30.90
CA LEU A 65 -18.90 -33.06 29.60
C LEU A 65 -19.96 -33.07 28.49
N PRO A 66 -19.92 -32.07 27.59
CA PRO A 66 -20.88 -32.00 26.51
C PRO A 66 -20.62 -33.17 25.54
N GLU A 67 -21.66 -33.90 25.21
CA GLU A 67 -21.60 -34.84 24.07
C GLU A 67 -21.75 -34.02 22.79
N TYR A 68 -20.76 -34.12 21.93
CA TYR A 68 -20.80 -33.49 20.60
C TYR A 68 -21.10 -34.56 19.56
N ALA A 69 -22.16 -34.37 18.78
CA ALA A 69 -22.40 -35.15 17.59
C ALA A 69 -21.33 -34.90 16.57
N VAL A 70 -20.40 -35.84 16.37
CA VAL A 70 -19.24 -35.70 15.46
C VAL A 70 -19.51 -36.26 14.06
N GLU A 71 -20.70 -36.82 13.84
CA GLU A 71 -21.06 -37.48 12.58
C GLU A 71 -21.04 -36.52 11.37
N GLY A 72 -21.27 -35.21 11.59
CA GLY A 72 -21.17 -34.18 10.55
C GLY A 72 -19.79 -33.52 10.39
N TRP A 73 -18.78 -33.98 11.12
CA TRP A 73 -17.44 -33.39 11.11
C TRP A 73 -16.49 -34.05 10.11
N GLN A 74 -16.98 -35.08 9.41
CA GLN A 74 -16.21 -35.68 8.34
C GLN A 74 -16.18 -34.73 7.15
N ILE A 75 -14.98 -34.38 6.74
CA ILE A 75 -14.71 -33.52 5.57
C ILE A 75 -14.07 -34.43 4.53
N ASP A 76 -14.60 -34.42 3.30
CA ASP A 76 -14.09 -35.22 2.18
C ASP A 76 -12.68 -34.78 1.71
N GLN A 77 -12.24 -33.61 2.12
CA GLN A 77 -10.90 -33.07 1.79
C GLN A 77 -9.85 -33.55 2.80
N SER A 78 -8.68 -33.89 2.30
CA SER A 78 -7.54 -34.24 3.16
C SER A 78 -7.02 -33.01 3.91
N GLU A 79 -6.45 -33.22 5.10
CA GLU A 79 -5.82 -32.13 5.88
C GLU A 79 -4.73 -31.40 5.07
N VAL A 80 -3.98 -32.15 4.25
CA VAL A 80 -2.91 -31.57 3.40
C VAL A 80 -3.49 -30.61 2.37
N GLU A 81 -4.57 -30.99 1.70
CA GLU A 81 -5.24 -30.13 0.71
C GLU A 81 -5.79 -28.85 1.34
N MET A 82 -6.38 -28.94 2.54
CA MET A 82 -6.86 -27.75 3.26
C MET A 82 -5.71 -26.81 3.66
N ILE A 83 -4.60 -27.37 4.15
CA ILE A 83 -3.41 -26.58 4.51
C ILE A 83 -2.85 -25.86 3.27
N ASP A 84 -2.77 -26.54 2.14
CA ASP A 84 -2.27 -25.94 0.90
C ASP A 84 -3.21 -24.86 0.37
N GLN A 85 -4.53 -25.04 0.47
CA GLN A 85 -5.52 -24.00 0.15
C GLN A 85 -5.35 -22.78 1.07
N ILE A 86 -5.18 -22.97 2.38
CA ILE A 86 -4.95 -21.87 3.34
C ILE A 86 -3.67 -21.12 2.99
N LYS A 87 -2.58 -21.80 2.64
CA LYS A 87 -1.34 -21.17 2.22
C LYS A 87 -1.54 -20.32 0.96
N MET A 88 -2.16 -20.89 -0.08
CA MET A 88 -2.45 -20.17 -1.32
C MET A 88 -3.30 -18.92 -1.08
N LEU A 89 -4.37 -19.05 -0.28
CA LEU A 89 -5.23 -17.91 0.06
C LEU A 89 -4.49 -16.85 0.86
N SER A 90 -3.64 -17.26 1.80
CA SER A 90 -2.81 -16.38 2.61
C SER A 90 -1.79 -15.60 1.75
N GLU A 91 -1.13 -16.28 0.82
CA GLU A 91 -0.21 -15.65 -0.13
C GLU A 91 -0.94 -14.65 -1.02
N ARG A 92 -2.09 -15.02 -1.55
CA ARG A 92 -2.94 -14.12 -2.36
C ARG A 92 -3.37 -12.90 -1.57
N LEU A 93 -3.84 -13.08 -0.33
CA LEU A 93 -4.22 -11.97 0.54
C LEU A 93 -3.04 -11.02 0.79
N ASN A 94 -1.86 -11.55 1.07
CA ASN A 94 -0.67 -10.73 1.28
C ASN A 94 -0.29 -9.91 0.03
N GLN A 95 -0.43 -10.47 -1.17
CA GLN A 95 -0.22 -9.74 -2.43
C GLN A 95 -1.23 -8.59 -2.59
N LEU A 96 -2.51 -8.85 -2.32
CA LEU A 96 -3.55 -7.82 -2.41
C LEU A 96 -3.35 -6.71 -1.37
N LEU A 97 -2.98 -7.06 -0.14
CA LEU A 97 -2.64 -6.07 0.89
C LEU A 97 -1.43 -5.20 0.51
N ALA A 98 -0.44 -5.76 -0.17
CA ALA A 98 0.69 -5.00 -0.68
C ALA A 98 0.25 -3.98 -1.75
N LEU A 99 -0.67 -4.35 -2.64
CA LEU A 99 -1.25 -3.42 -3.63
C LEU A 99 -2.06 -2.30 -2.96
N VAL A 100 -2.87 -2.62 -1.94
CA VAL A 100 -3.62 -1.61 -1.17
C VAL A 100 -2.68 -0.62 -0.49
N ASN A 101 -1.62 -1.11 0.14
CA ASN A 101 -0.62 -0.25 0.77
C ASN A 101 0.11 0.62 -0.25
N ARG A 102 0.46 0.08 -1.42
CA ARG A 102 1.09 0.86 -2.51
C ARG A 102 0.14 1.94 -3.02
N LYS A 103 -1.15 1.63 -3.23
CA LYS A 103 -2.17 2.60 -3.62
C LYS A 103 -2.27 3.75 -2.62
N ALA A 104 -2.35 3.44 -1.31
CA ALA A 104 -2.38 4.46 -0.26
C ALA A 104 -1.12 5.34 -0.26
N GLY A 105 0.06 4.76 -0.49
CA GLY A 105 1.31 5.50 -0.66
C GLY A 105 1.27 6.45 -1.86
N LEU A 106 0.77 5.97 -3.00
CA LEU A 106 0.61 6.80 -4.21
C LEU A 106 -0.36 7.97 -3.98
N GLU A 107 -1.45 7.77 -3.26
CA GLU A 107 -2.40 8.84 -2.91
C GLU A 107 -1.72 9.93 -2.09
N GLN A 108 -0.88 9.57 -1.12
CA GLN A 108 -0.09 10.53 -0.34
C GLN A 108 0.95 11.27 -1.21
N GLU A 109 1.66 10.55 -2.09
CA GLU A 109 2.61 11.15 -3.02
C GLU A 109 1.92 12.15 -3.97
N ILE A 110 0.77 11.80 -4.54
CA ILE A 110 -0.02 12.67 -5.42
C ILE A 110 -0.42 13.95 -4.69
N GLU A 111 -0.94 13.86 -3.47
CA GLU A 111 -1.34 15.03 -2.70
C GLU A 111 -0.13 15.91 -2.31
N ALA A 112 1.02 15.32 -2.00
CA ALA A 112 2.26 16.05 -1.76
C ALA A 112 2.69 16.84 -3.01
N TYR A 113 2.76 16.18 -4.18
CA TYR A 113 3.12 16.85 -5.44
C TYR A 113 2.10 17.92 -5.85
N ARG A 114 0.81 17.73 -5.61
CA ARG A 114 -0.22 18.75 -5.84
C ARG A 114 -0.05 19.96 -4.92
N LEU A 115 0.33 19.74 -3.66
CA LEU A 115 0.61 20.80 -2.71
C LEU A 115 1.83 21.61 -3.14
N GLU A 116 2.93 20.91 -3.47
CA GLU A 116 4.15 21.55 -3.98
C GLU A 116 3.89 22.36 -5.26
N GLN A 117 3.15 21.81 -6.21
CA GLN A 117 2.77 22.50 -7.45
C GLN A 117 2.00 23.78 -7.15
N ARG A 118 1.02 23.76 -6.25
CA ARG A 118 0.24 24.95 -5.87
C ARG A 118 1.14 26.03 -5.25
N HIS A 119 2.03 25.66 -4.33
CA HIS A 119 2.98 26.59 -3.74
C HIS A 119 3.94 27.17 -4.79
N PHE A 120 4.46 26.32 -5.65
CA PHE A 120 5.34 26.74 -6.73
C PHE A 120 4.65 27.75 -7.67
N LEU A 121 3.45 27.45 -8.12
CA LEU A 121 2.66 28.33 -9.00
C LEU A 121 2.32 29.67 -8.33
N PHE A 122 1.99 29.65 -7.05
CA PHE A 122 1.70 30.87 -6.28
C PHE A 122 2.92 31.79 -6.23
N HIS A 123 4.12 31.25 -6.00
CA HIS A 123 5.36 32.06 -5.94
C HIS A 123 5.86 32.53 -7.30
N HIS A 124 5.43 31.91 -8.40
CA HIS A 124 5.89 32.21 -9.76
C HIS A 124 4.76 32.64 -10.70
N GLU A 125 3.69 33.24 -10.17
CA GLU A 125 2.50 33.60 -10.95
C GLU A 125 2.80 34.54 -12.10
N GLU A 126 3.68 35.53 -11.89
CA GLU A 126 4.06 36.52 -12.92
C GLU A 126 4.83 35.88 -14.08
N GLN A 127 5.79 35.00 -13.77
CA GLN A 127 6.60 34.29 -14.77
C GLN A 127 5.79 33.27 -15.56
N ASN A 128 4.74 32.72 -14.98
CA ASN A 128 3.89 31.73 -15.62
C ASN A 128 2.86 32.36 -16.61
N LYS A 129 2.59 33.66 -16.50
CA LYS A 129 1.68 34.42 -17.38
C LYS A 129 2.29 34.81 -18.73
N GLU A 130 3.61 34.76 -18.87
CA GLU A 130 4.23 35.05 -20.17
C GLU A 130 3.90 33.92 -21.18
N GLU A 131 3.32 34.34 -22.33
CA GLU A 131 3.07 33.43 -23.46
C GLU A 131 4.37 32.99 -24.11
N MET A 132 5.02 32.00 -23.55
CA MET A 132 6.15 31.37 -24.20
C MET A 132 5.66 30.22 -25.10
N GLY A 133 6.26 30.08 -26.28
CA GLY A 133 5.98 29.01 -27.24
C GLY A 133 6.09 27.61 -26.65
N ARG A 134 5.66 26.58 -27.36
CA ARG A 134 5.75 25.19 -26.90
C ARG A 134 7.19 24.80 -26.65
N ILE A 135 7.50 24.31 -25.43
CA ILE A 135 8.79 23.71 -25.13
C ILE A 135 8.80 22.30 -25.71
N PHE A 136 9.67 22.05 -26.68
CA PHE A 136 9.83 20.73 -27.27
C PHE A 136 10.98 19.98 -26.60
N LEU A 137 10.64 18.92 -25.87
CA LEU A 137 11.57 17.87 -25.48
C LEU A 137 11.20 16.59 -26.23
N ARG A 138 12.18 15.81 -26.64
CA ARG A 138 11.99 14.58 -27.42
C ARG A 138 11.10 13.56 -26.72
N ARG A 139 11.23 13.48 -25.39
CA ARG A 139 10.36 12.69 -24.51
C ARG A 139 9.87 13.58 -23.38
N GLN A 140 8.57 13.67 -23.24
CA GLN A 140 7.96 14.46 -22.17
C GLN A 140 7.55 13.54 -21.00
N THR A 141 8.54 12.96 -20.31
CA THR A 141 8.37 12.25 -19.05
C THR A 141 8.87 13.13 -17.91
N ALA A 142 8.35 12.92 -16.69
CA ALA A 142 8.82 13.65 -15.51
C ALA A 142 10.35 13.50 -15.32
N GLU A 143 10.88 12.29 -15.51
CA GLU A 143 12.31 12.00 -15.44
C GLU A 143 13.15 12.82 -16.47
N THR A 144 12.66 12.92 -17.70
CA THR A 144 13.36 13.69 -18.74
C THR A 144 13.40 15.17 -18.40
N VAL A 145 12.28 15.71 -17.90
CA VAL A 145 12.18 17.14 -17.53
C VAL A 145 13.07 17.45 -16.34
N ILE A 146 13.04 16.66 -15.28
CA ILE A 146 13.87 16.88 -14.08
C ILE A 146 15.35 16.71 -14.38
N SER A 147 15.73 15.74 -15.25
CA SER A 147 17.11 15.56 -15.68
C SER A 147 17.63 16.75 -16.50
N PHE A 148 16.78 17.34 -17.34
CA PHE A 148 17.12 18.55 -18.07
C PHE A 148 17.32 19.73 -17.13
N LEU A 149 16.41 19.91 -16.16
CA LEU A 149 16.51 20.98 -15.15
C LEU A 149 17.78 20.82 -14.29
N ALA A 150 18.13 19.59 -13.91
CA ALA A 150 19.35 19.31 -13.16
C ALA A 150 20.62 19.63 -13.99
N ASP A 151 20.69 19.15 -15.23
CA ASP A 151 21.83 19.46 -16.13
C ASP A 151 21.94 20.97 -16.38
N GLU A 152 20.83 21.69 -16.45
CA GLU A 152 20.78 23.15 -16.59
C GLU A 152 21.25 23.87 -15.34
N TYR A 153 20.82 23.44 -14.16
CA TYR A 153 21.24 24.00 -12.88
C TYR A 153 22.76 23.88 -12.67
N PHE A 154 23.33 22.71 -12.95
CA PHE A 154 24.77 22.47 -12.81
C PHE A 154 25.61 23.17 -13.89
N ALA A 155 25.04 23.50 -15.06
CA ALA A 155 25.74 24.27 -16.09
C ALA A 155 26.01 25.72 -15.68
N GLY A 156 25.25 26.27 -14.75
CA GLY A 156 25.34 27.64 -14.25
C GLY A 156 25.03 28.70 -15.31
N GLU A 157 25.39 29.95 -15.04
CA GLU A 157 25.12 31.10 -15.94
C GLU A 157 26.00 31.14 -17.19
N ARG A 158 26.86 30.14 -17.38
CA ARG A 158 27.77 30.12 -18.55
C ARG A 158 26.98 29.87 -19.83
N SER A 159 27.16 30.74 -20.82
CA SER A 159 26.64 30.51 -22.16
C SER A 159 27.07 29.14 -22.67
N TYR A 160 26.12 28.31 -23.08
CA TYR A 160 26.43 26.98 -23.62
C TYR A 160 27.37 27.04 -24.80
N ARG A 161 28.53 26.40 -24.70
CA ARG A 161 29.44 26.16 -25.81
C ARG A 161 28.79 25.24 -26.82
N PHE A 162 29.26 25.27 -28.06
CA PHE A 162 28.69 24.44 -29.16
C PHE A 162 28.50 22.96 -28.80
N LEU A 163 29.47 22.37 -28.14
CA LEU A 163 29.41 20.96 -27.70
C LEU A 163 28.30 20.70 -26.67
N GLN A 164 28.04 21.66 -25.78
CA GLN A 164 26.96 21.54 -24.79
C GLN A 164 25.58 21.65 -25.46
N LYS A 165 25.41 22.54 -26.40
CA LYS A 165 24.19 22.64 -27.20
C LYS A 165 23.92 21.35 -27.98
N ALA A 166 24.95 20.78 -28.61
CA ALA A 166 24.84 19.50 -29.29
C ALA A 166 24.45 18.36 -28.33
N LYS A 167 25.00 18.33 -27.10
CA LYS A 167 24.64 17.36 -26.07
C LYS A 167 23.17 17.50 -25.64
N LEU A 168 22.66 18.71 -25.41
CA LEU A 168 21.27 18.96 -25.03
C LEU A 168 20.30 18.58 -26.18
N LEU A 169 20.65 18.89 -27.42
CA LEU A 169 19.89 18.48 -28.57
C LEU A 169 19.82 16.95 -28.71
N LEU A 170 20.92 16.25 -28.56
CA LEU A 170 20.99 14.80 -28.70
C LEU A 170 20.30 14.08 -27.54
N LYS A 171 20.53 14.55 -26.29
CA LYS A 171 20.00 13.91 -25.08
C LYS A 171 18.51 14.18 -24.89
N TYR A 172 18.07 15.42 -25.06
CA TYR A 172 16.73 15.88 -24.73
C TYR A 172 15.90 16.31 -25.96
N GLY A 173 16.53 16.50 -27.11
CA GLY A 173 15.90 17.08 -28.28
C GLY A 173 15.61 18.59 -28.13
N PHE A 174 16.29 19.26 -27.19
CA PHE A 174 16.09 20.67 -26.94
C PHE A 174 16.87 21.52 -27.95
N PHE A 175 16.18 22.42 -28.63
CA PHE A 175 16.76 23.27 -29.67
C PHE A 175 16.44 24.76 -29.52
N ASP A 176 15.54 25.15 -28.62
CA ASP A 176 15.12 26.54 -28.42
C ASP A 176 16.11 27.33 -27.54
N PHE A 177 17.36 27.44 -28.01
CA PHE A 177 18.40 28.16 -27.31
C PHE A 177 18.20 29.67 -27.35
N LYS A 178 17.33 30.18 -28.22
CA LYS A 178 17.00 31.61 -28.27
C LYS A 178 16.15 31.98 -27.06
N THR A 179 15.02 31.36 -26.88
CA THR A 179 14.14 31.53 -25.72
C THR A 179 14.88 31.27 -24.40
N TRP A 180 15.73 30.24 -24.38
CA TRP A 180 16.55 29.94 -23.19
C TRP A 180 17.47 31.12 -22.82
N LYS A 181 18.07 31.83 -23.81
CA LYS A 181 18.94 32.99 -23.56
C LYS A 181 18.16 34.22 -23.17
N GLU A 182 16.99 34.46 -23.77
CA GLU A 182 16.17 35.66 -23.59
C GLU A 182 15.35 35.62 -22.31
N ASN A 183 14.79 34.45 -21.94
CA ASN A 183 13.96 34.24 -20.77
C ASN A 183 14.23 32.91 -20.08
N ARG A 184 15.42 32.76 -19.53
CA ARG A 184 15.84 31.54 -18.82
C ARG A 184 14.96 31.21 -17.63
N LEU A 185 14.61 32.20 -16.81
CA LEU A 185 13.78 32.00 -15.62
C LEU A 185 12.37 31.50 -15.99
N GLY A 186 11.73 32.16 -16.94
CA GLY A 186 10.42 31.76 -17.42
C GLY A 186 10.43 30.32 -18.00
N LEU A 187 11.52 29.95 -18.72
CA LEU A 187 11.69 28.59 -19.21
C LEU A 187 11.79 27.57 -18.07
N ILE A 188 12.59 27.86 -17.03
CA ILE A 188 12.74 26.99 -15.86
C ILE A 188 11.40 26.82 -15.15
N VAL A 189 10.68 27.92 -14.91
CA VAL A 189 9.36 27.89 -14.26
C VAL A 189 8.38 27.01 -15.04
N ARG A 190 8.32 27.15 -16.35
CA ARG A 190 7.45 26.32 -17.20
C ARG A 190 7.84 24.84 -17.22
N LEU A 191 9.13 24.55 -17.29
CA LEU A 191 9.60 23.16 -17.22
C LEU A 191 9.28 22.54 -15.87
N GLN A 192 9.42 23.29 -14.78
CA GLN A 192 9.09 22.80 -13.45
C GLN A 192 7.58 22.61 -13.26
N THR A 193 6.76 23.52 -13.80
CA THR A 193 5.30 23.32 -13.87
C THR A 193 4.97 22.03 -14.64
N ARG A 194 5.62 21.85 -15.79
CA ARG A 194 5.43 20.65 -16.63
C ARG A 194 5.89 19.38 -15.93
N TYR A 195 6.95 19.44 -15.15
CA TYR A 195 7.42 18.33 -14.33
C TYR A 195 6.33 17.87 -13.35
N TYR A 196 5.73 18.80 -12.59
CA TYR A 196 4.66 18.47 -11.65
C TYR A 196 3.46 17.83 -12.35
N GLU A 197 3.00 18.38 -13.48
CA GLU A 197 1.90 17.79 -14.26
C GLU A 197 2.20 16.35 -14.68
N LEU A 198 3.38 16.13 -15.27
CA LEU A 198 3.78 14.82 -15.74
C LEU A 198 3.93 13.83 -14.59
N LYS A 199 4.54 14.26 -13.47
CA LYS A 199 4.73 13.41 -12.30
C LYS A 199 3.42 13.01 -11.67
N ILE A 200 2.50 13.96 -11.49
CA ILE A 200 1.15 13.67 -10.97
C ILE A 200 0.42 12.69 -11.90
N ASN A 201 0.44 12.93 -13.22
CA ASN A 201 -0.22 12.04 -14.18
C ASN A 201 0.38 10.62 -14.19
N GLU A 202 1.72 10.47 -14.06
CA GLU A 202 2.38 9.17 -13.95
C GLU A 202 1.93 8.42 -12.69
N LEU A 203 1.85 9.10 -11.53
CA LEU A 203 1.40 8.52 -10.27
C LEU A 203 -0.09 8.17 -10.29
N GLU A 204 -0.93 9.05 -10.87
CA GLU A 204 -2.37 8.79 -11.03
C GLU A 204 -2.64 7.59 -11.94
N LYS A 205 -1.85 7.43 -13.00
CA LYS A 205 -1.92 6.26 -13.87
C LYS A 205 -1.56 4.98 -13.09
N GLU A 206 -0.43 4.98 -12.38
CA GLU A 206 -0.02 3.83 -11.57
C GLU A 206 -1.09 3.47 -10.53
N ARG A 207 -1.66 4.47 -9.85
CA ARG A 207 -2.78 4.26 -8.91
C ARG A 207 -3.99 3.64 -9.61
N GLY A 208 -4.33 4.13 -10.81
CA GLY A 208 -5.43 3.60 -11.61
C GLY A 208 -5.22 2.15 -12.03
N ASP A 209 -4.00 1.79 -12.45
CA ASP A 209 -3.64 0.43 -12.82
C ASP A 209 -3.77 -0.54 -11.62
N ILE A 210 -3.32 -0.11 -10.43
CA ILE A 210 -3.48 -0.87 -9.19
C ILE A 210 -4.96 -1.02 -8.82
N GLN A 211 -5.76 0.04 -8.94
CA GLN A 211 -7.19 -0.04 -8.65
C GLN A 211 -7.88 -1.06 -9.57
N GLN A 212 -7.58 -1.04 -10.86
CA GLN A 212 -8.14 -2.02 -11.81
C GLN A 212 -7.73 -3.45 -11.46
N GLU A 213 -6.51 -3.65 -10.96
CA GLU A 213 -6.06 -4.99 -10.54
C GLU A 213 -6.81 -5.45 -9.28
N LEU A 214 -7.04 -4.57 -8.30
CA LEU A 214 -7.83 -4.87 -7.11
C LEU A 214 -9.29 -5.18 -7.47
N ASP A 215 -9.89 -4.40 -8.36
CA ASP A 215 -11.28 -4.61 -8.81
C ASP A 215 -11.44 -5.95 -9.54
N LYS A 216 -10.49 -6.33 -10.40
CA LYS A 216 -10.51 -7.64 -11.08
C LYS A 216 -10.44 -8.82 -10.12
N GLN A 217 -9.84 -8.63 -8.96
CA GLN A 217 -9.69 -9.68 -7.96
C GLN A 217 -10.83 -9.69 -6.95
N SER A 218 -11.87 -8.85 -7.12
CA SER A 218 -13.00 -8.70 -6.19
C SER A 218 -12.54 -8.57 -4.74
N PHE A 219 -11.51 -7.75 -4.52
CA PHE A 219 -10.88 -7.63 -3.20
C PHE A 219 -11.87 -7.21 -2.11
N ASP A 220 -12.81 -6.31 -2.45
CA ASP A 220 -13.83 -5.81 -1.52
C ASP A 220 -14.84 -6.90 -1.10
N GLU A 221 -14.98 -7.98 -1.90
CA GLU A 221 -15.81 -9.13 -1.58
C GLU A 221 -15.09 -10.16 -0.69
N LEU A 222 -13.76 -10.06 -0.58
CA LEU A 222 -12.92 -10.96 0.22
C LEU A 222 -12.67 -10.45 1.65
N LEU A 223 -13.01 -9.20 1.96
CA LEU A 223 -12.88 -8.57 3.28
C LEU A 223 -14.20 -8.61 4.05
#